data_c9ef0bc46e72b567dc80b8a8a8ade3e8
#
_entry.id   c9ef0bc46e72b567dc80b8a8a8ade3e8
#
_cell.length_a   1.000
_cell.length_b   1.000
_cell.length_c   1.000
_cell.angle_alpha   90.00
_cell.angle_beta   90.00
_cell.angle_gamma   90.00
#
_symmetry.space_group_name_H-M   'P 1'
#
loop_
_entity.id
_entity.type
_entity.pdbx_description
1 polymer ?
#
loop_
_entity_poly.entity_id
_entity_poly.type
_entity_poly.pdbx_seq_one_letter_code
_entity_poly.pdbx_strand_id
1 'polypeptide(L)'
;GGERPEWEFCLQTFTAERMHDLGFGRVTFNLELDDQGLVVVHTLRGPLSADEYHRMDGDQLWEHARGLLRKVRPRLESRWLVIPAFTRWDPKTRKALAHTALGGGDLALFGGGDLFAWPDRLSDVHKAFTNERRVDPALFFSDSVGRHTFWAIASTTIGAALHEIGHALDLPHSRDPFGIMTRGHDYFNRVFTLIEPPHAGRPEPYAFADNEVARWSPPSAGWLAAHRFLAMDKREWKDSEGPQARYDRGKNAVVIDAPNGLAAVVSCTGGHAQHLVAAPECKTHPTQMAVGLDRLVNVRARNPRLRLVDAQGLSATVDLDVAVGLRFVRKWHLASTTSPWVRHDAFPAVDAKRLEAIVASARARAMCEAESGLVDLLAVMPPVTREDTAAYAVRVIHCDRPRTLTLRTGSDDAIRVWLNGKVVLAELALRPAQVDQDKAEVELSPGENVLVVECCQAGGGWGFYLRLEDEKGRPLALGDEGRLTPVADR
;
A
#
# COMPACT_ATOMS: atom_id res chain seq x y z
N GLY A 1 -23.93 5.86 34.41
CA GLY A 1 -22.49 5.77 34.28
C GLY A 1 -22.14 4.35 33.84
N GLY A 2 -21.98 4.07 32.53
CA GLY A 2 -21.46 2.80 32.09
C GLY A 2 -19.96 2.76 32.42
N GLU A 3 -19.48 1.59 32.85
CA GLU A 3 -18.05 1.35 32.99
C GLU A 3 -17.39 1.54 31.63
N ARG A 4 -16.23 2.21 31.62
CA ARG A 4 -15.47 2.41 30.39
C ARG A 4 -14.72 1.13 30.08
N PRO A 5 -14.69 0.68 28.82
CA PRO A 5 -13.94 -0.51 28.45
C PRO A 5 -12.43 -0.28 28.62
N GLU A 6 -11.69 -1.34 28.91
CA GLU A 6 -10.23 -1.33 29.11
C GLU A 6 -9.50 -2.25 28.13
N TRP A 7 -10.21 -2.81 27.14
CA TRP A 7 -9.64 -3.74 26.18
C TRP A 7 -8.57 -3.07 25.28
N GLU A 8 -8.58 -1.75 25.14
CA GLU A 8 -7.59 -0.98 24.40
C GLU A 8 -6.18 -1.14 24.99
N PHE A 9 -6.07 -1.32 26.32
CA PHE A 9 -4.80 -1.62 26.97
C PHE A 9 -4.24 -2.99 26.56
N CYS A 10 -5.10 -3.94 26.15
CA CYS A 10 -4.61 -5.21 25.59
C CYS A 10 -3.88 -4.99 24.25
N LEU A 11 -4.40 -4.10 23.40
CA LEU A 11 -3.76 -3.75 22.13
C LEU A 11 -2.42 -3.03 22.33
N GLN A 12 -2.39 -2.12 23.31
CA GLN A 12 -1.20 -1.38 23.69
C GLN A 12 -0.12 -2.33 24.24
N THR A 13 -0.49 -3.21 25.18
CA THR A 13 0.39 -4.21 25.78
C THR A 13 0.89 -5.22 24.75
N PHE A 14 -0.01 -5.75 23.91
CA PHE A 14 0.37 -6.61 22.80
C PHE A 14 1.45 -5.96 21.95
N THR A 15 1.23 -4.72 21.54
CA THR A 15 2.18 -4.00 20.69
C THR A 15 3.53 -3.85 21.38
N ALA A 16 3.54 -3.41 22.65
CA ALA A 16 4.78 -3.24 23.42
C ALA A 16 5.59 -4.54 23.54
N GLU A 17 4.94 -5.66 23.91
CA GLU A 17 5.63 -6.94 24.11
C GLU A 17 6.10 -7.53 22.77
N ARG A 18 5.29 -7.46 21.70
CA ARG A 18 5.70 -7.97 20.38
C ARG A 18 6.84 -7.14 19.75
N MET A 19 6.88 -5.83 20.00
CA MET A 19 8.01 -4.98 19.60
C MET A 19 9.26 -5.32 20.40
N HIS A 20 9.13 -5.58 21.71
CA HIS A 20 10.24 -6.01 22.58
C HIS A 20 10.83 -7.34 22.13
N ASP A 21 10.01 -8.34 21.80
CA ASP A 21 10.46 -9.66 21.33
C ASP A 21 11.30 -9.58 20.06
N LEU A 22 11.06 -8.57 19.23
CA LEU A 22 11.80 -8.32 17.99
C LEU A 22 13.02 -7.40 18.19
N GLY A 23 13.35 -7.03 19.43
CA GLY A 23 14.53 -6.23 19.76
C GLY A 23 14.37 -4.72 19.64
N PHE A 24 13.16 -4.21 19.37
CA PHE A 24 12.88 -2.77 19.27
C PHE A 24 12.60 -2.11 20.63
N GLY A 25 12.60 -2.86 21.73
CA GLY A 25 12.17 -2.40 23.05
C GLY A 25 10.64 -2.37 23.17
N ARG A 26 10.13 -1.95 24.34
CA ARG A 26 8.68 -1.84 24.60
C ARG A 26 8.10 -0.57 23.96
N VAL A 27 8.08 -0.54 22.66
CA VAL A 27 7.52 0.56 21.87
C VAL A 27 6.05 0.28 21.58
N THR A 28 5.18 1.25 21.86
CA THR A 28 3.74 1.13 21.64
C THR A 28 3.10 2.51 21.41
N PHE A 29 1.85 2.55 21.01
CA PHE A 29 1.09 3.79 20.85
C PHE A 29 0.56 4.31 22.19
N ASN A 30 0.43 5.64 22.30
CA ASN A 30 -0.21 6.28 23.44
C ASN A 30 -1.73 6.31 23.27
N LEU A 31 -2.44 6.00 24.36
CA LEU A 31 -3.88 6.17 24.44
C LEU A 31 -4.21 7.55 25.03
N GLU A 32 -5.29 8.18 24.60
CA GLU A 32 -5.83 9.37 25.26
C GLU A 32 -6.48 8.92 26.58
N LEU A 33 -5.89 9.36 27.69
CA LEU A 33 -6.35 8.99 29.04
C LEU A 33 -6.90 10.21 29.75
N ASP A 34 -7.90 9.99 30.61
CA ASP A 34 -8.42 11.01 31.54
C ASP A 34 -7.56 11.11 32.81
N ASP A 35 -7.95 12.00 33.73
CA ASP A 35 -7.25 12.24 34.99
C ASP A 35 -7.22 11.01 35.92
N GLN A 36 -8.05 10.00 35.66
CA GLN A 36 -8.10 8.73 36.40
C GLN A 36 -7.27 7.64 35.73
N GLY A 37 -6.66 7.93 34.58
CA GLY A 37 -5.88 6.97 33.78
C GLY A 37 -6.76 6.01 32.96
N LEU A 38 -8.03 6.32 32.76
CA LEU A 38 -8.94 5.55 31.91
C LEU A 38 -8.95 6.09 30.48
N VAL A 39 -9.16 5.20 29.51
CA VAL A 39 -9.23 5.58 28.09
C VAL A 39 -10.42 6.52 27.85
N VAL A 40 -10.16 7.61 27.14
CA VAL A 40 -11.20 8.58 26.75
C VAL A 40 -11.93 8.05 25.52
N VAL A 41 -13.22 7.77 25.69
CA VAL A 41 -14.10 7.37 24.58
C VAL A 41 -14.95 8.56 24.13
N HIS A 42 -14.72 9.00 22.90
CA HIS A 42 -15.46 10.11 22.29
C HIS A 42 -16.74 9.58 21.62
N THR A 43 -17.89 10.00 22.10
CA THR A 43 -19.17 9.66 21.47
C THR A 43 -19.54 10.69 20.41
N LEU A 44 -19.56 10.28 19.14
CA LEU A 44 -19.97 11.11 18.02
C LEU A 44 -21.41 10.77 17.61
N ARG A 45 -22.28 11.77 17.55
CA ARG A 45 -23.63 11.60 17.02
C ARG A 45 -23.65 11.88 15.53
N GLY A 46 -23.96 10.85 14.73
CA GLY A 46 -24.19 11.01 13.30
C GLY A 46 -25.53 11.68 13.02
N PRO A 47 -25.69 12.40 11.89
CA PRO A 47 -26.93 13.10 11.52
C PRO A 47 -27.99 12.19 10.89
N LEU A 48 -27.64 10.97 10.50
CA LEU A 48 -28.52 10.05 9.78
C LEU A 48 -29.20 9.06 10.74
N SER A 49 -30.31 8.49 10.29
CA SER A 49 -30.97 7.38 10.98
C SER A 49 -30.17 6.08 10.86
N ALA A 50 -30.42 5.12 11.74
CA ALA A 50 -29.79 3.81 11.66
C ALA A 50 -30.07 3.10 10.31
N ASP A 51 -31.29 3.25 9.79
CA ASP A 51 -31.69 2.65 8.50
C ASP A 51 -30.94 3.27 7.29
N GLU A 52 -30.57 4.54 7.37
CA GLU A 52 -29.73 5.18 6.34
C GLU A 52 -28.30 4.64 6.41
N TYR A 53 -27.74 4.51 7.61
CA TYR A 53 -26.42 3.87 7.80
C TYR A 53 -26.40 2.41 7.35
N HIS A 54 -27.48 1.64 7.60
CA HIS A 54 -27.58 0.24 7.19
C HIS A 54 -27.58 0.03 5.66
N ARG A 55 -27.80 1.08 4.86
CA ARG A 55 -27.75 1.01 3.39
C ARG A 55 -26.37 1.35 2.83
N MET A 56 -25.48 1.89 3.66
CA MET A 56 -24.14 2.27 3.25
C MET A 56 -23.23 1.04 3.12
N ASP A 57 -22.37 1.05 2.12
CA ASP A 57 -21.23 0.13 2.04
C ASP A 57 -20.08 0.59 2.96
N GLY A 58 -18.99 -0.20 2.99
CA GLY A 58 -17.86 0.07 3.86
C GLY A 58 -17.16 1.39 3.57
N ASP A 59 -16.98 1.72 2.30
CA ASP A 59 -16.31 2.95 1.86
C ASP A 59 -17.13 4.19 2.20
N GLN A 60 -18.45 4.13 1.99
CA GLN A 60 -19.38 5.20 2.37
C GLN A 60 -19.39 5.42 3.89
N LEU A 61 -19.38 4.36 4.69
CA LEU A 61 -19.29 4.43 6.14
C LEU A 61 -17.97 5.07 6.58
N TRP A 62 -16.87 4.68 5.94
CA TRP A 62 -15.54 5.20 6.25
C TRP A 62 -15.41 6.70 5.94
N GLU A 63 -15.84 7.13 4.76
CA GLU A 63 -15.84 8.55 4.39
C GLU A 63 -16.77 9.38 5.29
N HIS A 64 -17.93 8.81 5.66
CA HIS A 64 -18.86 9.47 6.59
C HIS A 64 -18.25 9.64 7.99
N ALA A 65 -17.66 8.59 8.55
CA ALA A 65 -16.98 8.63 9.85
C ALA A 65 -15.83 9.65 9.84
N ARG A 66 -15.02 9.66 8.80
CA ARG A 66 -13.93 10.61 8.59
C ARG A 66 -14.44 12.05 8.51
N GLY A 67 -15.57 12.27 7.81
CA GLY A 67 -16.24 13.57 7.73
C GLY A 67 -16.74 14.07 9.09
N LEU A 68 -17.26 13.18 9.94
CA LEU A 68 -17.67 13.52 11.32
C LEU A 68 -16.48 13.86 12.21
N LEU A 69 -15.41 13.07 12.16
CA LEU A 69 -14.18 13.31 12.92
C LEU A 69 -13.57 14.68 12.59
N ARG A 70 -13.49 15.04 11.33
CA ARG A 70 -12.94 16.34 10.87
C ARG A 70 -13.73 17.55 11.40
N LYS A 71 -15.03 17.41 11.64
CA LYS A 71 -15.84 18.48 12.24
C LYS A 71 -15.53 18.69 13.72
N VAL A 72 -15.22 17.61 14.44
CA VAL A 72 -14.94 17.64 15.90
C VAL A 72 -13.46 17.93 16.16
N ARG A 73 -12.57 17.44 15.32
CA ARG A 73 -11.11 17.57 15.41
C ARG A 73 -10.54 17.99 14.06
N PRO A 74 -10.58 19.29 13.69
CA PRO A 74 -10.16 19.79 12.39
C PRO A 74 -8.65 19.54 12.10
N ARG A 75 -7.83 19.43 13.14
CA ARG A 75 -6.42 19.03 13.05
C ARG A 75 -6.28 17.62 13.63
N LEU A 76 -6.14 16.64 12.75
CA LEU A 76 -5.99 15.24 13.13
C LEU A 76 -4.51 14.95 13.45
N GLU A 77 -4.07 15.34 14.65
CA GLU A 77 -2.75 14.98 15.20
C GLU A 77 -2.78 13.59 15.88
N SER A 78 -3.84 12.82 15.66
CA SER A 78 -4.12 11.53 16.31
C SER A 78 -4.53 10.49 15.28
N ARG A 79 -4.45 9.22 15.66
CA ARG A 79 -5.08 8.10 14.96
C ARG A 79 -6.34 7.68 15.70
N TRP A 80 -7.37 7.35 14.98
CA TRP A 80 -8.69 7.09 15.52
C TRP A 80 -9.12 5.65 15.24
N LEU A 81 -9.57 4.96 16.27
CA LEU A 81 -10.39 3.77 16.09
C LEU A 81 -11.85 4.19 16.29
N VAL A 82 -12.66 4.02 15.27
CA VAL A 82 -14.10 4.33 15.29
C VAL A 82 -14.90 3.04 15.23
N ILE A 83 -15.83 2.90 16.18
CA ILE A 83 -16.73 1.75 16.28
C ILE A 83 -18.16 2.23 16.08
N PRO A 84 -18.82 1.94 14.93
CA PRO A 84 -20.21 2.24 14.69
C PRO A 84 -21.12 1.46 15.62
N ALA A 85 -21.79 2.16 16.57
CA ALA A 85 -22.70 1.55 17.51
C ALA A 85 -24.03 1.05 16.88
N PHE A 86 -24.29 1.42 15.64
CA PHE A 86 -25.49 1.03 14.88
C PHE A 86 -25.29 -0.20 14.01
N THR A 87 -24.14 -0.87 14.06
CA THR A 87 -23.93 -2.16 13.38
C THR A 87 -24.97 -3.17 13.85
N ARG A 88 -25.62 -3.84 12.91
CA ARG A 88 -26.71 -4.76 13.20
C ARG A 88 -26.61 -6.04 12.38
N TRP A 89 -26.80 -7.20 13.02
CA TRP A 89 -27.04 -8.46 12.34
C TRP A 89 -28.49 -8.55 11.86
N ASP A 90 -28.69 -8.87 10.59
CA ASP A 90 -29.99 -9.21 10.03
C ASP A 90 -30.08 -10.73 9.84
N PRO A 91 -30.79 -11.45 10.72
CA PRO A 91 -30.89 -12.90 10.63
C PRO A 91 -31.69 -13.39 9.41
N LYS A 92 -32.52 -12.55 8.80
CA LYS A 92 -33.28 -12.91 7.59
C LYS A 92 -32.39 -12.96 6.35
N THR A 93 -31.55 -11.96 6.17
CA THR A 93 -30.63 -11.86 5.05
C THR A 93 -29.24 -12.44 5.33
N ARG A 94 -28.97 -12.76 6.61
CA ARG A 94 -27.65 -13.17 7.13
C ARG A 94 -26.53 -12.18 6.76
N LYS A 95 -26.81 -10.91 6.91
CA LYS A 95 -25.86 -9.82 6.64
C LYS A 95 -25.65 -8.99 7.90
N ALA A 96 -24.42 -8.61 8.14
CA ALA A 96 -24.09 -7.56 9.08
C ALA A 96 -24.28 -6.20 8.37
N LEU A 97 -25.29 -5.44 8.81
CA LEU A 97 -25.63 -4.14 8.26
C LEU A 97 -24.75 -3.07 8.92
N ALA A 98 -24.29 -2.10 8.14
CA ALA A 98 -23.37 -1.07 8.59
C ALA A 98 -22.13 -1.65 9.32
N HIS A 99 -21.62 -2.76 8.81
CA HIS A 99 -20.41 -3.41 9.30
C HIS A 99 -19.31 -3.25 8.26
N THR A 100 -18.12 -2.92 8.72
CA THR A 100 -16.90 -2.89 7.91
C THR A 100 -15.69 -3.03 8.82
N ALA A 101 -14.57 -3.44 8.21
CA ALA A 101 -13.23 -3.39 8.77
C ALA A 101 -12.36 -2.70 7.72
N LEU A 102 -12.04 -1.44 7.93
CA LEU A 102 -11.26 -0.60 7.02
C LEU A 102 -10.31 0.28 7.82
N GLY A 103 -9.06 0.35 7.42
CA GLY A 103 -8.06 1.22 8.02
C GLY A 103 -7.22 1.95 6.98
N GLY A 104 -6.81 3.18 7.28
CA GLY A 104 -5.92 3.96 6.44
C GLY A 104 -5.86 5.43 6.83
N GLY A 105 -4.79 6.10 6.47
CA GLY A 105 -4.60 7.50 6.83
C GLY A 105 -4.64 7.72 8.34
N ASP A 106 -5.68 8.37 8.84
CA ASP A 106 -5.85 8.74 10.24
C ASP A 106 -6.95 7.93 10.98
N LEU A 107 -7.60 6.99 10.27
CA LEU A 107 -8.80 6.30 10.74
C LEU A 107 -8.72 4.78 10.59
N ALA A 108 -9.05 4.07 11.64
CA ALA A 108 -9.47 2.67 11.65
C ALA A 108 -10.96 2.60 11.95
N LEU A 109 -11.74 1.97 11.09
CA LEU A 109 -13.18 1.79 11.25
C LEU A 109 -13.48 0.31 11.40
N PHE A 110 -14.08 -0.08 12.52
CA PHE A 110 -14.42 -1.47 12.81
C PHE A 110 -15.86 -1.60 13.31
N GLY A 111 -16.68 -2.43 12.67
CA GLY A 111 -18.09 -2.59 12.99
C GLY A 111 -18.35 -3.16 14.38
N GLY A 112 -19.29 -2.56 15.13
CA GLY A 112 -19.56 -2.88 16.52
C GLY A 112 -20.43 -4.14 16.77
N GLY A 113 -20.66 -4.99 15.76
CA GLY A 113 -21.59 -6.12 15.86
C GLY A 113 -21.15 -7.24 16.81
N ASP A 114 -19.88 -7.37 17.09
CA ASP A 114 -19.27 -8.44 17.89
C ASP A 114 -18.81 -7.98 19.30
N LEU A 115 -19.05 -6.73 19.68
CA LEU A 115 -18.63 -6.16 20.96
C LEU A 115 -19.15 -6.94 22.18
N PHE A 116 -20.24 -7.69 22.04
CA PHE A 116 -20.80 -8.51 23.11
C PHE A 116 -19.86 -9.63 23.59
N ALA A 117 -18.83 -9.97 22.80
CA ALA A 117 -17.82 -10.97 23.15
C ALA A 117 -16.54 -10.35 23.74
N TRP A 118 -16.38 -9.02 23.66
CA TRP A 118 -15.18 -8.33 24.12
C TRP A 118 -15.16 -8.19 25.65
N PRO A 119 -13.97 -8.18 26.29
CA PRO A 119 -13.88 -7.94 27.72
C PRO A 119 -14.15 -6.46 28.05
N ASP A 120 -14.92 -6.20 29.09
CA ASP A 120 -15.12 -4.83 29.58
C ASP A 120 -13.91 -4.32 30.37
N ARG A 121 -13.20 -5.24 31.07
CA ARG A 121 -12.06 -4.92 31.94
C ARG A 121 -10.85 -5.79 31.62
N LEU A 122 -9.66 -5.30 31.93
CA LEU A 122 -8.41 -6.09 31.82
C LEU A 122 -8.48 -7.41 32.60
N SER A 123 -9.14 -7.42 33.78
CA SER A 123 -9.35 -8.62 34.57
C SER A 123 -10.19 -9.70 33.87
N ASP A 124 -11.00 -9.34 32.91
CA ASP A 124 -11.89 -10.23 32.16
C ASP A 124 -11.26 -10.78 30.87
N VAL A 125 -10.08 -10.32 30.49
CA VAL A 125 -9.39 -10.70 29.21
C VAL A 125 -9.23 -12.22 29.11
N HIS A 126 -8.66 -12.86 30.11
CA HIS A 126 -8.50 -14.31 30.11
C HIS A 126 -9.82 -15.05 30.00
N LYS A 127 -10.86 -14.58 30.73
CA LYS A 127 -12.21 -15.14 30.70
C LYS A 127 -12.84 -14.98 29.29
N ALA A 128 -12.67 -13.83 28.64
CA ALA A 128 -13.18 -13.60 27.29
C ALA A 128 -12.51 -14.57 26.29
N PHE A 129 -11.18 -14.74 26.36
CA PHE A 129 -10.43 -15.60 25.45
C PHE A 129 -10.50 -17.11 25.78
N THR A 130 -11.19 -17.49 26.85
CA THR A 130 -11.45 -18.89 27.22
C THR A 130 -12.94 -19.23 27.27
N ASN A 131 -13.83 -18.33 26.88
CA ASN A 131 -15.27 -18.52 26.94
C ASN A 131 -15.77 -19.42 25.81
N GLU A 132 -16.00 -20.68 26.09
CA GLU A 132 -16.44 -21.71 25.14
C GLU A 132 -17.92 -21.63 24.75
N ARG A 133 -18.66 -20.66 25.31
CA ARG A 133 -20.08 -20.47 24.98
C ARG A 133 -20.25 -20.33 23.46
N ARG A 134 -21.13 -21.14 22.88
CA ARG A 134 -21.41 -21.12 21.44
C ARG A 134 -22.36 -19.99 21.09
N VAL A 135 -22.19 -19.46 19.89
CA VAL A 135 -23.04 -18.46 19.26
C VAL A 135 -23.72 -19.09 18.06
N ASP A 136 -25.03 -18.96 17.97
CA ASP A 136 -25.79 -19.39 16.79
C ASP A 136 -25.63 -18.33 15.67
N PRO A 137 -24.89 -18.61 14.58
CA PRO A 137 -24.67 -17.67 13.50
C PRO A 137 -25.92 -17.36 12.68
N ALA A 138 -27.02 -18.09 12.88
CA ALA A 138 -28.31 -17.74 12.29
C ALA A 138 -28.96 -16.54 13.01
N LEU A 139 -28.70 -16.38 14.29
CA LEU A 139 -29.35 -15.37 15.16
C LEU A 139 -28.44 -14.18 15.46
N PHE A 140 -27.12 -14.40 15.50
CA PHE A 140 -26.12 -13.39 15.89
C PHE A 140 -25.01 -13.29 14.87
N PHE A 141 -24.47 -12.10 14.73
CA PHE A 141 -23.23 -11.93 14.00
C PHE A 141 -22.10 -12.69 14.70
N SER A 142 -21.24 -13.35 13.93
CA SER A 142 -20.16 -14.16 14.48
C SER A 142 -18.97 -14.16 13.52
N ASP A 143 -18.16 -13.09 13.59
CA ASP A 143 -16.88 -13.04 12.88
C ASP A 143 -15.81 -13.81 13.67
N SER A 144 -15.69 -15.10 13.39
CA SER A 144 -14.86 -16.03 14.15
C SER A 144 -14.21 -17.11 13.29
N VAL A 145 -14.15 -16.91 11.96
CA VAL A 145 -13.66 -17.93 11.00
C VAL A 145 -14.37 -19.29 11.16
N GLY A 146 -15.68 -19.24 11.36
CA GLY A 146 -16.53 -20.44 11.50
C GLY A 146 -16.40 -21.19 12.83
N ARG A 147 -15.69 -20.64 13.81
CA ARG A 147 -15.55 -21.26 15.15
C ARG A 147 -16.78 -21.08 16.05
N HIS A 148 -17.51 -19.99 15.88
CA HIS A 148 -18.80 -19.66 16.50
C HIS A 148 -18.81 -19.84 18.03
N THR A 149 -17.77 -19.35 18.71
CA THR A 149 -17.65 -19.30 20.16
C THR A 149 -17.32 -17.89 20.60
N PHE A 150 -17.65 -17.52 21.84
CA PHE A 150 -17.34 -16.19 22.39
C PHE A 150 -15.83 -15.92 22.33
N TRP A 151 -14.99 -16.89 22.74
CA TRP A 151 -13.55 -16.71 22.72
C TRP A 151 -13.01 -16.46 21.30
N ALA A 152 -13.57 -17.15 20.30
CA ALA A 152 -13.11 -17.03 18.93
C ALA A 152 -13.56 -15.70 18.29
N ILE A 153 -14.76 -15.23 18.63
CA ILE A 153 -15.25 -13.90 18.23
C ILE A 153 -14.33 -12.84 18.84
N ALA A 154 -14.12 -12.87 20.18
CA ALA A 154 -13.26 -11.92 20.87
C ALA A 154 -11.84 -11.91 20.23
N SER A 155 -11.24 -13.09 20.00
CA SER A 155 -9.91 -13.22 19.38
C SER A 155 -9.84 -12.55 18.02
N THR A 156 -10.72 -12.99 17.10
CA THR A 156 -10.72 -12.50 15.71
C THR A 156 -10.97 -11.00 15.63
N THR A 157 -11.98 -10.51 16.36
CA THR A 157 -12.48 -9.14 16.16
C THR A 157 -11.64 -8.09 16.91
N ILE A 158 -11.10 -8.40 18.09
CA ILE A 158 -10.13 -7.53 18.77
C ILE A 158 -8.84 -7.46 17.94
N GLY A 159 -8.37 -8.61 17.46
CA GLY A 159 -7.20 -8.66 16.57
C GLY A 159 -7.43 -7.94 15.24
N ALA A 160 -8.63 -8.02 14.66
CA ALA A 160 -8.99 -7.30 13.44
C ALA A 160 -9.06 -5.78 13.66
N ALA A 161 -9.58 -5.32 14.80
CA ALA A 161 -9.52 -3.90 15.15
C ALA A 161 -8.06 -3.40 15.23
N LEU A 162 -7.13 -4.20 15.77
CA LEU A 162 -5.70 -3.89 15.75
C LEU A 162 -5.11 -3.91 14.33
N HIS A 163 -5.58 -4.79 13.45
CA HIS A 163 -5.20 -4.82 12.05
C HIS A 163 -5.56 -3.50 11.36
N GLU A 164 -6.78 -3.00 11.57
CA GLU A 164 -7.20 -1.71 11.00
C GLU A 164 -6.43 -0.52 11.61
N ILE A 165 -6.10 -0.58 12.91
CA ILE A 165 -5.17 0.39 13.52
C ILE A 165 -3.79 0.30 12.84
N GLY A 166 -3.32 -0.89 12.50
CA GLY A 166 -2.08 -1.07 11.73
C GLY A 166 -2.11 -0.31 10.41
N HIS A 167 -3.21 -0.37 9.66
CA HIS A 167 -3.40 0.42 8.44
C HIS A 167 -3.45 1.93 8.72
N ALA A 168 -4.08 2.35 9.81
CA ALA A 168 -4.06 3.75 10.25
C ALA A 168 -2.66 4.20 10.71
N LEU A 169 -1.76 3.28 11.01
CA LEU A 169 -0.32 3.49 11.24
C LEU A 169 0.52 3.25 9.96
N ASP A 170 -0.08 3.40 8.80
CA ASP A 170 0.54 3.29 7.48
C ASP A 170 1.13 1.91 7.15
N LEU A 171 0.78 0.85 7.89
CA LEU A 171 1.24 -0.50 7.60
C LEU A 171 0.52 -1.10 6.39
N PRO A 172 1.24 -1.67 5.43
CA PRO A 172 0.66 -2.54 4.41
C PRO A 172 0.41 -3.93 4.99
N HIS A 173 -0.35 -4.75 4.27
CA HIS A 173 -0.42 -6.18 4.57
C HIS A 173 0.98 -6.81 4.63
N SER A 174 1.12 -7.92 5.35
CA SER A 174 2.34 -8.73 5.38
C SER A 174 2.08 -10.13 4.80
N ARG A 175 3.11 -10.97 4.73
CA ARG A 175 2.96 -12.37 4.32
C ARG A 175 3.14 -13.36 5.47
N ASP A 176 3.38 -12.87 6.68
CA ASP A 176 3.44 -13.71 7.86
C ASP A 176 2.03 -14.21 8.22
N PRO A 177 1.74 -15.52 8.18
CA PRO A 177 0.40 -16.04 8.45
C PRO A 177 -0.09 -15.74 9.88
N PHE A 178 0.81 -15.53 10.83
CA PHE A 178 0.51 -15.15 12.21
C PHE A 178 0.77 -13.65 12.48
N GLY A 179 1.14 -12.90 11.45
CA GLY A 179 1.24 -11.44 11.52
C GLY A 179 -0.12 -10.77 11.61
N ILE A 180 -0.26 -9.77 12.48
CA ILE A 180 -1.50 -8.97 12.60
C ILE A 180 -1.92 -8.41 11.24
N MET A 181 -0.97 -7.93 10.42
CA MET A 181 -1.26 -7.40 9.08
C MET A 181 -1.54 -8.50 8.02
N THR A 182 -1.88 -9.72 8.44
CA THR A 182 -2.35 -10.83 7.60
C THR A 182 -3.51 -11.51 8.32
N ARG A 183 -3.39 -12.78 8.71
CA ARG A 183 -4.43 -13.55 9.42
C ARG A 183 -4.08 -13.82 10.89
N GLY A 184 -2.98 -13.23 11.41
CA GLY A 184 -2.59 -13.38 12.81
C GLY A 184 -3.64 -12.86 13.79
N HIS A 185 -4.48 -11.93 13.36
CA HIS A 185 -5.61 -11.43 14.14
C HIS A 185 -6.62 -12.53 14.54
N ASP A 186 -6.74 -13.62 13.78
CA ASP A 186 -7.60 -14.76 14.15
C ASP A 186 -7.09 -15.51 15.38
N TYR A 187 -5.83 -15.35 15.73
CA TYR A 187 -5.12 -16.06 16.80
C TYR A 187 -4.69 -15.12 17.93
N PHE A 188 -5.37 -13.97 18.07
CA PHE A 188 -5.02 -12.95 19.07
C PHE A 188 -5.09 -13.47 20.49
N ASN A 189 -6.06 -14.37 20.79
CA ASN A 189 -6.19 -15.05 22.09
C ASN A 189 -4.94 -15.81 22.53
N ARG A 190 -4.15 -16.34 21.59
CA ARG A 190 -2.94 -17.13 21.89
C ARG A 190 -1.82 -16.34 22.57
N VAL A 191 -1.92 -15.00 22.55
CA VAL A 191 -1.00 -14.13 23.31
C VAL A 191 -1.31 -14.15 24.81
N PHE A 192 -2.58 -14.41 25.16
CA PHE A 192 -3.10 -14.30 26.52
C PHE A 192 -3.50 -15.64 27.13
N THR A 193 -3.33 -16.74 26.40
CA THR A 193 -3.67 -18.10 26.82
C THR A 193 -2.53 -19.07 26.51
N LEU A 194 -2.46 -20.19 27.18
CA LEU A 194 -1.51 -21.28 26.92
C LEU A 194 -2.12 -22.37 26.02
N ILE A 195 -3.44 -22.46 26.00
CA ILE A 195 -4.19 -23.47 25.28
C ILE A 195 -5.38 -22.76 24.62
N GLU A 196 -5.59 -23.02 23.35
CA GLU A 196 -6.76 -22.53 22.63
C GLU A 196 -7.95 -23.44 22.94
N PRO A 197 -9.10 -22.87 23.36
CA PRO A 197 -10.26 -23.69 23.73
C PRO A 197 -10.88 -24.42 22.53
N PRO A 198 -11.70 -25.46 22.78
CA PRO A 198 -12.37 -26.18 21.72
C PRO A 198 -13.43 -25.35 20.99
N HIS A 199 -13.77 -25.79 19.79
CA HIS A 199 -14.92 -25.31 19.01
C HIS A 199 -15.52 -26.44 18.16
N ALA A 200 -16.61 -26.20 17.44
CA ALA A 200 -17.31 -27.28 16.71
C ALA A 200 -16.43 -28.03 15.68
N GLY A 201 -15.53 -27.34 15.01
CA GLY A 201 -14.60 -27.95 14.05
C GLY A 201 -13.37 -28.61 14.68
N ARG A 202 -13.14 -28.39 15.98
CA ARG A 202 -12.07 -28.99 16.76
C ARG A 202 -12.57 -29.14 18.21
N PRO A 203 -13.10 -30.31 18.58
CA PRO A 203 -13.72 -30.53 19.88
C PRO A 203 -12.72 -30.61 21.05
N GLU A 204 -11.43 -30.82 20.77
CA GLU A 204 -10.37 -30.88 21.79
C GLU A 204 -9.66 -29.54 21.91
N PRO A 205 -9.20 -29.18 23.14
CA PRO A 205 -8.30 -28.04 23.31
C PRO A 205 -7.02 -28.20 22.50
N TYR A 206 -6.44 -27.09 22.07
CA TYR A 206 -5.25 -27.09 21.22
C TYR A 206 -4.07 -26.39 21.90
N ALA A 207 -3.01 -27.15 22.15
CA ALA A 207 -1.73 -26.61 22.54
C ALA A 207 -0.98 -26.15 21.29
N PHE A 208 -0.86 -24.86 21.12
CA PHE A 208 -0.19 -24.24 19.97
C PHE A 208 1.30 -24.04 20.23
N ALA A 209 2.09 -24.01 19.18
CA ALA A 209 3.52 -23.72 19.27
C ALA A 209 3.76 -22.19 19.35
N ASP A 210 4.94 -21.80 19.89
CA ASP A 210 5.31 -20.37 20.05
C ASP A 210 5.27 -19.58 18.72
N ASN A 211 5.56 -20.23 17.60
CA ASN A 211 5.53 -19.62 16.28
C ASN A 211 4.11 -19.50 15.67
N GLU A 212 3.10 -20.03 16.35
CA GLU A 212 1.68 -19.94 15.97
C GLU A 212 0.92 -18.84 16.74
N VAL A 213 1.63 -17.97 17.42
CA VAL A 213 1.06 -16.86 18.20
C VAL A 213 1.00 -15.59 17.36
N ALA A 214 -0.06 -14.80 17.56
CA ALA A 214 -0.22 -13.49 16.92
C ALA A 214 0.97 -12.57 17.23
N ARG A 215 1.47 -11.85 16.22
CA ARG A 215 2.63 -10.98 16.33
C ARG A 215 2.64 -9.85 15.31
N TRP A 216 3.40 -8.80 15.55
CA TRP A 216 3.88 -7.98 14.46
C TRP A 216 4.94 -8.78 13.68
N SER A 217 4.78 -8.86 12.34
CA SER A 217 5.85 -9.43 11.52
C SER A 217 7.11 -8.56 11.59
N PRO A 218 8.33 -9.11 11.41
CA PRO A 218 9.54 -8.29 11.44
C PRO A 218 9.50 -7.06 10.54
N PRO A 219 8.99 -7.11 9.27
CA PRO A 219 8.85 -5.92 8.46
C PRO A 219 7.82 -4.92 9.00
N SER A 220 6.72 -5.37 9.59
CA SER A 220 5.74 -4.49 10.24
C SER A 220 6.34 -3.80 11.47
N ALA A 221 7.07 -4.54 12.30
CA ALA A 221 7.75 -3.98 13.46
C ALA A 221 8.83 -2.96 13.07
N GLY A 222 9.63 -3.24 12.03
CA GLY A 222 10.60 -2.28 11.50
C GLY A 222 9.95 -0.98 11.02
N TRP A 223 8.77 -1.07 10.42
CA TRP A 223 7.99 0.10 10.01
C TRP A 223 7.49 0.91 11.20
N LEU A 224 7.05 0.22 12.28
CA LEU A 224 6.54 0.84 13.51
C LEU A 224 7.65 1.42 14.40
N ALA A 225 8.88 0.92 14.31
CA ALA A 225 9.96 1.16 15.27
C ALA A 225 10.26 2.63 15.58
N ALA A 226 10.10 3.51 14.59
CA ALA A 226 10.25 4.96 14.77
C ALA A 226 8.98 5.73 14.41
N HIS A 227 7.84 5.06 14.34
CA HIS A 227 6.59 5.72 13.97
C HIS A 227 6.18 6.75 15.03
N ARG A 228 5.81 7.96 14.60
CA ARG A 228 5.49 9.09 15.50
C ARG A 228 4.49 8.78 16.59
N PHE A 229 3.47 7.96 16.29
CA PHE A 229 2.42 7.58 17.23
C PHE A 229 2.82 6.45 18.19
N LEU A 230 4.01 5.85 18.00
CA LEU A 230 4.58 4.85 18.90
C LEU A 230 5.71 5.41 19.78
N ALA A 231 6.04 6.70 19.65
CA ALA A 231 7.06 7.33 20.49
C ALA A 231 6.51 7.53 21.92
N MET A 232 7.11 6.85 22.89
CA MET A 232 6.74 6.94 24.32
C MET A 232 7.30 8.21 24.98
N ASP A 233 8.27 8.85 24.36
CA ASP A 233 8.90 10.08 24.84
C ASP A 233 8.24 11.31 24.22
N LYS A 234 8.24 12.42 24.98
CA LYS A 234 7.79 13.74 24.50
C LYS A 234 8.92 14.41 23.73
N ARG A 235 9.26 13.86 22.54
CA ARG A 235 10.23 14.50 21.66
C ARG A 235 9.54 15.50 20.73
N GLU A 236 10.22 16.59 20.43
CA GLU A 236 9.80 17.50 19.37
C GLU A 236 10.11 16.87 18.01
N TRP A 237 9.07 16.70 17.21
CA TRP A 237 9.21 16.26 15.83
C TRP A 237 9.61 17.47 14.97
N LYS A 238 10.80 17.41 14.39
CA LYS A 238 11.29 18.48 13.51
C LYS A 238 10.81 18.24 12.09
N ASP A 239 10.38 19.30 11.43
CA ASP A 239 10.24 19.30 9.98
C ASP A 239 11.66 19.31 9.38
N SER A 240 12.06 18.19 8.81
CA SER A 240 13.37 17.96 8.21
C SER A 240 13.21 17.09 6.96
N GLU A 241 14.25 17.03 6.16
CA GLU A 241 14.27 16.14 5.01
C GLU A 241 14.19 14.67 5.45
N GLY A 242 13.28 13.91 4.84
CA GLY A 242 13.15 12.48 5.06
C GLY A 242 14.31 11.70 4.41
N PRO A 243 14.36 10.38 4.66
CA PRO A 243 15.38 9.53 4.08
C PRO A 243 15.24 9.46 2.55
N GLN A 244 16.36 9.39 1.86
CA GLN A 244 16.46 9.25 0.40
C GLN A 244 17.31 8.05 0.05
N ALA A 245 17.18 7.54 -1.18
CA ALA A 245 18.04 6.47 -1.66
C ALA A 245 18.43 6.68 -3.12
N ARG A 246 19.65 6.23 -3.43
CA ARG A 246 20.21 6.21 -4.78
C ARG A 246 20.97 4.91 -5.01
N TYR A 247 21.06 4.47 -6.24
CA TYR A 247 21.86 3.32 -6.59
C TYR A 247 23.32 3.73 -6.87
N ASP A 248 24.25 3.08 -6.19
CA ASP A 248 25.69 3.19 -6.42
C ASP A 248 26.17 1.97 -7.22
N ARG A 249 26.46 2.20 -8.49
CA ARG A 249 26.93 1.14 -9.41
C ARG A 249 28.27 0.55 -9.00
N GLY A 250 29.17 1.37 -8.48
CA GLY A 250 30.50 0.92 -8.07
C GLY A 250 30.46 -0.03 -6.90
N LYS A 251 29.46 0.13 -6.02
CA LYS A 251 29.22 -0.73 -4.86
C LYS A 251 28.19 -1.83 -5.12
N ASN A 252 27.52 -1.83 -6.25
CA ASN A 252 26.35 -2.67 -6.53
C ASN A 252 25.33 -2.66 -5.38
N ALA A 253 25.02 -1.48 -4.87
CA ALA A 253 24.22 -1.29 -3.66
C ALA A 253 23.30 -0.08 -3.78
N VAL A 254 22.18 -0.13 -3.09
CA VAL A 254 21.34 1.04 -2.81
C VAL A 254 21.94 1.76 -1.61
N VAL A 255 22.39 2.99 -1.80
CA VAL A 255 22.89 3.88 -0.75
C VAL A 255 21.73 4.71 -0.25
N ILE A 256 21.48 4.63 1.04
CA ILE A 256 20.40 5.31 1.74
C ILE A 256 21.06 6.43 2.54
N ASP A 257 20.60 7.65 2.32
CA ASP A 257 20.97 8.86 3.08
C ASP A 257 19.78 9.23 3.98
N ALA A 258 19.98 9.23 5.29
CA ALA A 258 18.98 9.53 6.30
C ALA A 258 19.52 10.58 7.28
N PRO A 259 19.35 11.88 7.02
CA PRO A 259 19.94 12.95 7.82
C PRO A 259 19.59 12.87 9.32
N ASN A 260 18.40 12.34 9.65
CA ASN A 260 17.94 12.16 11.02
C ASN A 260 18.35 10.81 11.63
N GLY A 261 19.13 10.01 10.91
CA GLY A 261 19.48 8.64 11.29
C GLY A 261 18.44 7.61 10.80
N LEU A 262 18.89 6.50 10.26
CA LEU A 262 18.05 5.43 9.71
C LEU A 262 17.57 4.49 10.83
N ALA A 263 16.25 4.30 10.94
CA ALA A 263 15.64 3.38 11.89
C ALA A 263 15.32 2.00 11.27
N ALA A 264 14.81 1.97 10.04
CA ALA A 264 14.49 0.71 9.36
C ALA A 264 14.49 0.83 7.85
N VAL A 265 14.78 -0.31 7.18
CA VAL A 265 14.60 -0.53 5.75
C VAL A 265 13.75 -1.76 5.56
N VAL A 266 12.59 -1.61 4.94
CA VAL A 266 11.62 -2.69 4.70
C VAL A 266 11.44 -2.88 3.19
N SER A 267 11.60 -4.11 2.69
CA SER A 267 11.25 -4.43 1.31
C SER A 267 9.76 -4.74 1.18
N CYS A 268 9.16 -4.21 0.12
CA CYS A 268 7.75 -4.39 -0.20
C CYS A 268 7.59 -4.90 -1.63
N THR A 269 6.60 -5.74 -1.88
CA THR A 269 6.30 -6.29 -3.20
C THR A 269 4.79 -6.51 -3.36
N GLY A 270 4.20 -6.02 -4.44
CA GLY A 270 2.77 -6.19 -4.69
C GLY A 270 1.89 -5.67 -3.56
N GLY A 271 2.28 -4.55 -2.92
CA GLY A 271 1.54 -3.95 -1.82
C GLY A 271 1.71 -4.64 -0.44
N HIS A 272 2.60 -5.65 -0.34
CA HIS A 272 2.86 -6.37 0.91
C HIS A 272 4.29 -6.10 1.41
N ALA A 273 4.44 -5.89 2.72
CA ALA A 273 5.75 -5.91 3.37
C ALA A 273 6.31 -7.34 3.37
N GLN A 274 7.55 -7.51 2.91
CA GLN A 274 8.17 -8.81 2.70
C GLN A 274 9.22 -9.12 3.76
N HIS A 275 10.23 -8.27 3.83
CA HIS A 275 11.41 -8.50 4.67
C HIS A 275 11.84 -7.21 5.36
N LEU A 276 12.28 -7.35 6.60
CA LEU A 276 13.10 -6.36 7.27
C LEU A 276 14.53 -6.48 6.74
N VAL A 277 14.91 -5.56 5.85
CA VAL A 277 16.23 -5.59 5.18
C VAL A 277 17.32 -5.12 6.13
N ALA A 278 17.04 -4.07 6.91
CA ALA A 278 17.92 -3.56 7.94
C ALA A 278 17.10 -2.90 9.05
N ALA A 279 17.50 -3.15 10.28
CA ALA A 279 17.09 -2.42 11.47
C ALA A 279 18.37 -2.17 12.26
N PRO A 280 19.00 -1.00 12.12
CA PRO A 280 20.13 -0.64 12.96
C PRO A 280 19.74 -0.75 14.42
N GLU A 281 20.67 -1.23 15.25
CA GLU A 281 20.44 -1.28 16.70
C GLU A 281 19.92 0.07 17.20
N CYS A 282 18.90 0.07 18.05
CA CYS A 282 18.16 1.25 18.53
C CYS A 282 19.02 2.40 19.08
N LYS A 283 20.33 2.20 19.20
CA LYS A 283 21.29 3.17 19.74
C LYS A 283 22.18 3.85 18.68
N THR A 284 22.18 3.38 17.44
CA THR A 284 23.18 3.82 16.43
C THR A 284 22.57 4.27 15.11
N HIS A 285 21.47 4.92 15.08
CA HIS A 285 20.83 5.37 13.83
C HIS A 285 21.83 5.97 12.83
N PRO A 286 22.39 5.19 11.88
CA PRO A 286 23.38 5.72 10.94
C PRO A 286 22.72 6.73 10.00
N THR A 287 23.44 7.79 9.68
CA THR A 287 22.97 8.80 8.71
C THR A 287 23.13 8.34 7.26
N GLN A 288 23.93 7.28 7.04
CA GLN A 288 24.09 6.66 5.73
C GLN A 288 24.24 5.13 5.86
N MET A 289 23.61 4.40 4.97
CA MET A 289 23.71 2.94 4.87
C MET A 289 23.74 2.49 3.42
N ALA A 290 24.60 1.52 3.09
CA ALA A 290 24.57 0.83 1.80
C ALA A 290 23.97 -0.56 1.97
N VAL A 291 22.99 -0.90 1.14
CA VAL A 291 22.34 -2.22 1.10
C VAL A 291 22.65 -2.86 -0.24
N GLY A 292 23.43 -3.95 -0.24
CA GLY A 292 23.76 -4.70 -1.45
C GLY A 292 22.50 -5.27 -2.13
N LEU A 293 22.47 -5.30 -3.45
CA LEU A 293 21.33 -5.84 -4.21
C LEU A 293 21.04 -7.31 -3.91
N ASP A 294 22.04 -8.08 -3.51
CA ASP A 294 21.93 -9.47 -3.08
C ASP A 294 21.06 -9.65 -1.82
N ARG A 295 21.01 -8.62 -0.97
CA ARG A 295 20.16 -8.59 0.23
C ARG A 295 18.74 -8.11 -0.05
N LEU A 296 18.50 -7.49 -1.20
CA LEU A 296 17.18 -7.05 -1.64
C LEU A 296 16.50 -8.22 -2.32
N VAL A 297 15.87 -9.07 -1.52
CA VAL A 297 15.24 -10.30 -1.98
C VAL A 297 14.21 -10.00 -3.06
N ASN A 298 14.36 -10.67 -4.23
CA ASN A 298 13.44 -10.57 -5.37
C ASN A 298 13.37 -9.19 -6.05
N VAL A 299 14.49 -8.64 -6.45
CA VAL A 299 14.54 -7.49 -7.41
C VAL A 299 13.75 -7.79 -8.70
N ARG A 300 13.49 -9.07 -9.00
CA ARG A 300 12.62 -9.51 -10.11
C ARG A 300 11.14 -9.64 -9.74
N ALA A 301 10.79 -9.42 -8.50
CA ALA A 301 9.39 -9.44 -8.08
C ALA A 301 8.65 -8.22 -8.66
N ARG A 302 7.36 -8.38 -8.92
CA ARG A 302 6.53 -7.30 -9.47
C ARG A 302 6.50 -6.10 -8.51
N ASN A 303 6.93 -4.92 -8.99
CA ASN A 303 6.99 -3.66 -8.23
C ASN A 303 7.76 -3.77 -6.90
N PRO A 304 9.06 -4.10 -6.92
CA PRO A 304 9.87 -4.13 -5.71
C PRO A 304 10.10 -2.71 -5.19
N ARG A 305 9.77 -2.47 -3.93
CA ARG A 305 9.92 -1.18 -3.27
C ARG A 305 10.69 -1.32 -1.97
N LEU A 306 11.39 -0.27 -1.59
CA LEU A 306 11.93 -0.11 -0.25
C LEU A 306 11.15 0.98 0.47
N ARG A 307 10.69 0.67 1.66
CA ARG A 307 10.26 1.66 2.64
C ARG A 307 11.44 1.97 3.54
N LEU A 308 11.81 3.24 3.58
CA LEU A 308 12.84 3.78 4.46
C LEU A 308 12.14 4.50 5.60
N VAL A 309 12.58 4.27 6.83
CA VAL A 309 12.05 4.94 8.02
C VAL A 309 13.22 5.52 8.79
N ASP A 310 13.20 6.81 9.11
CA ASP A 310 14.21 7.47 9.91
C ASP A 310 13.84 7.56 11.39
N ALA A 311 14.79 7.95 12.24
CA ALA A 311 14.60 8.05 13.68
C ALA A 311 13.63 9.19 14.10
N GLN A 312 13.26 10.08 13.19
CA GLN A 312 12.23 11.10 13.38
C GLN A 312 10.85 10.64 12.87
N GLY A 313 10.70 9.37 12.47
CA GLY A 313 9.44 8.82 11.95
C GLY A 313 9.06 9.35 10.56
N LEU A 314 9.97 10.04 9.88
CA LEU A 314 9.79 10.36 8.48
C LEU A 314 10.07 9.13 7.64
N SER A 315 9.35 9.01 6.55
CA SER A 315 9.49 7.83 5.72
C SER A 315 9.44 8.18 4.24
N ALA A 316 10.17 7.39 3.44
CA ALA A 316 10.15 7.45 2.00
C ALA A 316 9.94 6.06 1.41
N THR A 317 9.27 6.00 0.27
CA THR A 317 9.15 4.78 -0.52
C THR A 317 9.98 4.93 -1.78
N VAL A 318 10.90 4.01 -2.01
CA VAL A 318 11.79 3.97 -3.16
C VAL A 318 11.40 2.81 -4.04
N ASP A 319 11.08 3.09 -5.29
CA ASP A 319 10.91 2.06 -6.30
C ASP A 319 12.30 1.54 -6.71
N LEU A 320 12.56 0.27 -6.46
CA LEU A 320 13.87 -0.32 -6.72
C LEU A 320 14.18 -0.38 -8.22
N ASP A 321 13.17 -0.59 -9.04
CA ASP A 321 13.36 -0.64 -10.49
C ASP A 321 13.78 0.72 -11.03
N VAL A 322 13.25 1.80 -10.44
CA VAL A 322 13.67 3.18 -10.73
C VAL A 322 15.06 3.47 -10.15
N ALA A 323 15.28 3.13 -8.88
CA ALA A 323 16.54 3.42 -8.20
C ALA A 323 17.75 2.68 -8.79
N VAL A 324 17.55 1.41 -9.18
CA VAL A 324 18.60 0.55 -9.79
C VAL A 324 18.79 0.87 -11.27
N GLY A 325 17.90 1.67 -11.87
CA GLY A 325 18.02 2.13 -13.23
C GLY A 325 17.60 1.07 -14.25
N LEU A 326 16.44 0.46 -14.08
CA LEU A 326 15.73 -0.09 -15.22
C LEU A 326 15.68 1.02 -16.26
N ARG A 327 16.17 0.73 -17.48
CA ARG A 327 16.39 1.81 -18.42
C ARG A 327 15.11 2.08 -19.19
N PHE A 328 14.28 2.89 -18.59
CA PHE A 328 13.11 3.45 -19.26
C PHE A 328 13.54 4.31 -20.45
N VAL A 329 12.70 4.36 -21.45
CA VAL A 329 12.76 5.40 -22.47
C VAL A 329 12.33 6.70 -21.83
N ARG A 330 13.29 7.54 -21.43
CA ARG A 330 13.03 8.76 -20.64
C ARG A 330 12.76 10.00 -21.46
N LYS A 331 13.28 10.05 -22.68
CA LYS A 331 13.16 11.24 -23.54
C LYS A 331 12.11 11.03 -24.62
N TRP A 332 11.15 11.94 -24.70
CA TRP A 332 10.01 11.86 -25.59
C TRP A 332 9.67 13.19 -26.24
N HIS A 333 9.28 13.15 -27.50
CA HIS A 333 8.60 14.26 -28.15
C HIS A 333 7.10 14.17 -27.83
N LEU A 334 6.54 15.20 -27.19
CA LEU A 334 5.11 15.24 -26.91
C LEU A 334 4.37 16.01 -27.99
N ALA A 335 3.28 15.44 -28.51
CA ALA A 335 2.42 16.15 -29.46
C ALA A 335 1.73 17.33 -28.77
N SER A 336 1.49 18.42 -29.54
CA SER A 336 0.71 19.56 -29.07
C SER A 336 -0.80 19.30 -29.06
N THR A 337 -1.23 18.24 -29.75
CA THR A 337 -2.65 17.86 -29.88
C THR A 337 -3.01 16.76 -28.90
N THR A 338 -4.19 16.88 -28.30
CA THR A 338 -4.82 15.82 -27.51
C THR A 338 -6.04 15.30 -28.23
N SER A 339 -6.61 14.21 -27.76
CA SER A 339 -7.89 13.66 -28.23
C SER A 339 -8.87 13.56 -27.07
N PRO A 340 -10.14 13.90 -27.23
CA PRO A 340 -11.16 13.60 -26.23
C PRO A 340 -11.27 12.08 -26.00
N TRP A 341 -11.33 11.66 -24.72
CA TRP A 341 -11.54 10.27 -24.32
C TRP A 341 -12.70 10.17 -23.33
N VAL A 342 -13.87 10.61 -23.76
CA VAL A 342 -15.11 10.65 -22.96
C VAL A 342 -15.72 9.25 -22.76
N ARG A 343 -15.46 8.35 -23.69
CA ARG A 343 -15.90 6.95 -23.62
C ARG A 343 -14.74 6.07 -23.20
N HIS A 344 -14.76 5.66 -21.96
CA HIS A 344 -13.66 4.86 -21.37
C HIS A 344 -13.68 3.37 -21.78
N ASP A 345 -14.64 2.99 -22.60
CA ASP A 345 -14.79 1.65 -23.16
C ASP A 345 -14.15 1.48 -24.56
N ALA A 346 -13.58 2.55 -25.12
CA ALA A 346 -12.91 2.51 -26.42
C ALA A 346 -11.83 3.59 -26.51
N PHE A 347 -10.76 3.33 -27.26
CA PHE A 347 -9.76 4.35 -27.57
C PHE A 347 -10.29 5.41 -28.54
N PRO A 348 -9.75 6.64 -28.50
CA PRO A 348 -10.01 7.63 -29.54
C PRO A 348 -9.73 7.09 -30.94
N ALA A 349 -10.54 7.50 -31.91
CA ALA A 349 -10.31 7.12 -33.30
C ALA A 349 -9.06 7.84 -33.86
N VAL A 350 -8.05 7.07 -34.24
CA VAL A 350 -6.80 7.55 -34.86
C VAL A 350 -6.56 6.76 -36.13
N ASP A 351 -6.84 7.37 -37.27
CA ASP A 351 -6.49 6.82 -38.59
C ASP A 351 -5.03 7.13 -38.96
N ALA A 352 -4.55 6.58 -40.07
CA ALA A 352 -3.17 6.76 -40.53
C ALA A 352 -2.80 8.24 -40.72
N LYS A 353 -3.69 9.05 -41.33
CA LYS A 353 -3.46 10.47 -41.55
C LYS A 353 -3.35 11.27 -40.25
N ARG A 354 -4.20 10.95 -39.28
CA ARG A 354 -4.13 11.55 -37.95
C ARG A 354 -2.87 11.15 -37.20
N LEU A 355 -2.47 9.88 -37.31
CA LEU A 355 -1.22 9.38 -36.69
C LEU A 355 0.01 10.09 -37.27
N GLU A 356 0.09 10.29 -38.60
CA GLU A 356 1.13 11.08 -39.25
C GLU A 356 1.17 12.52 -38.75
N ALA A 357 0.02 13.17 -38.61
CA ALA A 357 -0.07 14.52 -38.08
C ALA A 357 0.38 14.61 -36.60
N ILE A 358 0.05 13.61 -35.78
CA ILE A 358 0.53 13.49 -34.38
C ILE A 358 2.05 13.40 -34.36
N VAL A 359 2.63 12.51 -35.16
CA VAL A 359 4.09 12.32 -35.26
C VAL A 359 4.78 13.62 -35.69
N ALA A 360 4.28 14.27 -36.74
CA ALA A 360 4.82 15.54 -37.23
C ALA A 360 4.75 16.65 -36.14
N SER A 361 3.62 16.78 -35.48
CA SER A 361 3.42 17.74 -34.39
C SER A 361 4.37 17.48 -33.20
N ALA A 362 4.59 16.23 -32.84
CA ALA A 362 5.49 15.88 -31.75
C ALA A 362 6.94 16.17 -32.11
N ARG A 363 7.39 15.74 -33.28
CA ARG A 363 8.79 15.94 -33.77
C ARG A 363 9.19 17.39 -33.97
N ALA A 364 8.22 18.29 -34.15
CA ALA A 364 8.45 19.73 -34.22
C ALA A 364 8.80 20.36 -32.87
N ARG A 365 8.71 19.64 -31.78
CA ARG A 365 8.95 20.12 -30.41
C ARG A 365 10.20 19.49 -29.81
N ALA A 366 10.81 20.20 -28.86
CA ALA A 366 11.89 19.64 -28.05
C ALA A 366 11.42 18.41 -27.25
N MET A 367 12.31 17.46 -27.02
CA MET A 367 12.03 16.32 -26.16
C MET A 367 11.90 16.78 -24.70
N CYS A 368 10.90 16.25 -23.98
CA CYS A 368 10.87 16.28 -22.53
C CYS A 368 11.70 15.09 -21.99
N GLU A 369 12.24 15.23 -20.80
CA GLU A 369 12.94 14.16 -20.09
C GLU A 369 12.20 13.78 -18.80
N ALA A 370 11.90 12.50 -18.66
CA ALA A 370 11.31 11.89 -17.47
C ALA A 370 12.43 11.27 -16.61
N GLU A 371 12.98 11.99 -15.66
CA GLU A 371 14.14 11.55 -14.86
C GLU A 371 13.88 10.24 -14.12
N SER A 372 12.69 10.08 -13.56
CA SER A 372 12.24 8.87 -12.84
C SER A 372 11.83 7.71 -13.75
N GLY A 373 11.80 7.93 -15.08
CA GLY A 373 11.23 6.98 -16.05
C GLY A 373 9.70 7.09 -16.21
N LEU A 374 8.96 7.68 -15.28
CA LEU A 374 7.56 8.05 -15.45
C LEU A 374 7.45 9.31 -16.30
N VAL A 375 6.81 9.20 -17.45
CA VAL A 375 6.42 10.36 -18.25
C VAL A 375 5.15 10.92 -17.60
N ASP A 376 5.32 11.85 -16.67
CA ASP A 376 4.21 12.53 -15.97
C ASP A 376 3.59 13.59 -16.90
N LEU A 377 2.47 13.23 -17.50
CA LEU A 377 1.75 14.08 -18.45
C LEU A 377 1.05 15.25 -17.75
N LEU A 378 0.69 15.13 -16.46
CA LEU A 378 0.16 16.25 -15.69
C LEU A 378 1.18 17.37 -15.50
N ALA A 379 2.46 17.00 -15.35
CA ALA A 379 3.54 17.96 -15.17
C ALA A 379 3.96 18.64 -16.48
N VAL A 380 3.91 17.91 -17.61
CA VAL A 380 4.52 18.38 -18.90
C VAL A 380 3.49 18.87 -19.92
N MET A 381 2.22 18.54 -19.78
CA MET A 381 1.15 19.02 -20.65
C MET A 381 0.54 20.33 -20.14
N PRO A 382 0.12 21.26 -21.02
CA PRO A 382 -0.57 22.49 -20.61
C PRO A 382 -1.84 22.17 -19.81
N PRO A 383 -2.31 23.06 -18.91
CA PRO A 383 -3.45 22.83 -18.02
C PRO A 383 -4.83 22.77 -18.70
N VAL A 384 -4.88 22.53 -20.00
CA VAL A 384 -6.12 22.43 -20.78
C VAL A 384 -6.66 21.01 -20.65
N THR A 385 -7.78 20.85 -19.96
CA THR A 385 -8.55 19.61 -19.76
C THR A 385 -7.70 18.42 -19.28
N ARG A 386 -7.66 18.23 -17.97
CA ARG A 386 -6.87 17.16 -17.32
C ARG A 386 -7.68 15.86 -17.11
N GLU A 387 -8.90 15.80 -17.63
CA GLU A 387 -9.81 14.66 -17.53
C GLU A 387 -10.39 14.35 -18.90
N ASP A 388 -10.82 13.12 -19.11
CA ASP A 388 -11.45 12.66 -20.35
C ASP A 388 -10.65 12.98 -21.63
N THR A 389 -9.33 12.78 -21.56
CA THR A 389 -8.40 13.16 -22.63
C THR A 389 -7.34 12.09 -22.91
N ALA A 390 -6.75 12.12 -24.08
CA ALA A 390 -5.57 11.31 -24.44
C ALA A 390 -4.46 12.20 -24.97
N ALA A 391 -3.22 11.96 -24.54
CA ALA A 391 -2.02 12.61 -25.03
C ALA A 391 -1.14 11.61 -25.80
N TYR A 392 -0.26 12.16 -26.64
CA TYR A 392 0.62 11.38 -27.52
C TYR A 392 2.07 11.72 -27.29
N ALA A 393 2.88 10.68 -27.11
CA ALA A 393 4.33 10.77 -27.02
C ALA A 393 4.98 9.97 -28.16
N VAL A 394 6.03 10.53 -28.76
CA VAL A 394 6.71 9.95 -29.93
C VAL A 394 8.18 9.78 -29.64
N ARG A 395 8.71 8.64 -30.03
CA ARG A 395 10.13 8.35 -29.96
C ARG A 395 10.62 7.63 -31.23
N VAL A 396 11.77 8.05 -31.72
CA VAL A 396 12.43 7.40 -32.85
C VAL A 396 13.46 6.41 -32.30
N ILE A 397 13.50 5.22 -32.91
CA ILE A 397 14.48 4.16 -32.64
C ILE A 397 15.21 3.84 -33.93
N HIS A 398 16.53 3.97 -33.92
CA HIS A 398 17.39 3.59 -35.05
C HIS A 398 17.96 2.19 -34.85
N CYS A 399 17.81 1.35 -35.84
CA CYS A 399 18.29 -0.03 -35.85
C CYS A 399 19.10 -0.34 -37.11
N ASP A 400 20.25 -0.97 -36.96
CA ASP A 400 21.13 -1.28 -38.10
C ASP A 400 20.70 -2.59 -38.82
N ARG A 401 19.95 -3.45 -38.13
CA ARG A 401 19.47 -4.75 -38.63
C ARG A 401 18.12 -5.09 -38.03
N PRO A 402 17.34 -6.00 -38.63
CA PRO A 402 16.10 -6.46 -37.99
C PRO A 402 16.35 -7.00 -36.58
N ARG A 403 15.52 -6.67 -35.62
CA ARG A 403 15.61 -7.12 -34.23
C ARG A 403 14.23 -7.30 -33.63
N THR A 404 14.07 -8.39 -32.91
CA THR A 404 12.91 -8.59 -32.03
C THR A 404 13.24 -8.06 -30.65
N LEU A 405 12.31 -7.29 -30.06
CA LEU A 405 12.42 -6.74 -28.72
C LEU A 405 11.15 -7.03 -27.94
N THR A 406 11.28 -7.08 -26.63
CA THR A 406 10.11 -6.99 -25.74
C THR A 406 9.94 -5.53 -25.29
N LEU A 407 8.78 -4.97 -25.60
CA LEU A 407 8.33 -3.68 -25.10
C LEU A 407 7.53 -3.94 -23.81
N ARG A 408 7.85 -3.21 -22.76
CA ARG A 408 7.10 -3.23 -21.49
C ARG A 408 6.59 -1.86 -21.15
N THR A 409 5.35 -1.79 -20.68
CA THR A 409 4.69 -0.53 -20.32
C THR A 409 4.01 -0.62 -18.98
N GLY A 410 3.64 0.54 -18.47
CA GLY A 410 2.67 0.72 -17.41
C GLY A 410 2.05 2.10 -17.53
N SER A 411 0.77 2.25 -17.27
CA SER A 411 0.04 3.48 -17.54
C SER A 411 -1.03 3.81 -16.51
N ASP A 412 -1.30 5.07 -16.41
CA ASP A 412 -2.43 5.68 -15.72
C ASP A 412 -3.15 6.60 -16.76
N ASP A 413 -4.30 6.28 -17.32
CA ASP A 413 -5.10 5.05 -17.28
C ASP A 413 -4.75 4.09 -18.44
N ALA A 414 -5.55 4.14 -19.54
CA ALA A 414 -5.39 3.28 -20.71
C ALA A 414 -4.20 3.68 -21.60
N ILE A 415 -3.59 2.70 -22.25
CA ILE A 415 -2.44 2.91 -23.12
C ILE A 415 -2.59 2.16 -24.44
N ARG A 416 -2.23 2.83 -25.54
CA ARG A 416 -2.11 2.22 -26.86
C ARG A 416 -0.77 2.61 -27.46
N VAL A 417 -0.08 1.65 -28.06
CA VAL A 417 1.25 1.83 -28.63
C VAL A 417 1.25 1.40 -30.08
N TRP A 418 1.81 2.26 -30.93
CA TRP A 418 2.11 1.94 -32.34
C TRP A 418 3.61 1.86 -32.56
N LEU A 419 4.00 0.93 -33.40
CA LEU A 419 5.33 0.88 -33.99
C LEU A 419 5.18 0.89 -35.53
N ASN A 420 5.80 1.88 -36.18
CA ASN A 420 5.75 2.05 -37.62
C ASN A 420 4.29 2.07 -38.17
N GLY A 421 3.39 2.73 -37.46
CA GLY A 421 1.99 2.86 -37.84
C GLY A 421 1.09 1.66 -37.49
N LYS A 422 1.63 0.56 -36.98
CA LYS A 422 0.86 -0.61 -36.54
C LYS A 422 0.70 -0.62 -35.03
N VAL A 423 -0.54 -0.89 -34.56
CA VAL A 423 -0.78 -1.09 -33.12
C VAL A 423 -0.08 -2.37 -32.67
N VAL A 424 0.80 -2.25 -31.68
CA VAL A 424 1.55 -3.35 -31.09
C VAL A 424 1.09 -3.69 -29.67
N LEU A 425 0.44 -2.73 -28.98
CA LEU A 425 -0.14 -2.92 -27.67
C LEU A 425 -1.36 -2.01 -27.52
N ALA A 426 -2.42 -2.50 -26.89
CA ALA A 426 -3.60 -1.71 -26.57
C ALA A 426 -4.24 -2.29 -25.30
N GLU A 427 -4.15 -1.55 -24.18
CA GLU A 427 -4.69 -1.94 -22.88
C GLU A 427 -5.68 -0.87 -22.42
N LEU A 428 -6.95 -1.25 -22.43
CA LEU A 428 -8.06 -0.39 -22.04
C LEU A 428 -8.41 -0.64 -20.57
N ALA A 429 -7.79 0.14 -19.67
CA ALA A 429 -7.96 -0.03 -18.24
C ALA A 429 -7.97 1.31 -17.51
N LEU A 430 -8.80 1.42 -16.47
CA LEU A 430 -8.74 2.52 -15.50
C LEU A 430 -7.87 2.05 -14.33
N ARG A 431 -6.68 2.59 -14.19
CA ARG A 431 -5.68 2.08 -13.23
C ARG A 431 -4.54 3.07 -13.01
N PRO A 432 -3.90 3.07 -11.82
CA PRO A 432 -2.66 3.81 -11.61
C PRO A 432 -1.49 3.18 -12.39
N ALA A 433 -0.54 4.01 -12.83
CA ALA A 433 0.66 3.56 -13.51
C ALA A 433 1.56 2.72 -12.60
N GLN A 434 1.91 1.54 -13.04
CA GLN A 434 2.91 0.68 -12.41
C GLN A 434 3.90 0.19 -13.46
N VAL A 435 5.14 -0.08 -13.04
CA VAL A 435 6.16 -0.60 -13.95
C VAL A 435 5.78 -2.00 -14.42
N ASP A 436 5.98 -2.27 -15.72
CA ASP A 436 5.81 -3.60 -16.34
C ASP A 436 4.40 -4.21 -16.24
N GLN A 437 3.35 -3.38 -16.21
CA GLN A 437 1.97 -3.87 -16.21
C GLN A 437 1.64 -4.68 -17.47
N ASP A 438 2.15 -4.24 -18.62
CA ASP A 438 1.86 -4.83 -19.92
C ASP A 438 3.14 -5.11 -20.69
N LYS A 439 3.08 -6.03 -21.65
CA LYS A 439 4.18 -6.39 -22.53
C LYS A 439 3.70 -6.72 -23.93
N ALA A 440 4.53 -6.38 -24.92
CA ALA A 440 4.36 -6.80 -26.31
C ALA A 440 5.70 -7.17 -26.91
N GLU A 441 5.72 -8.17 -27.78
CA GLU A 441 6.86 -8.46 -28.65
C GLU A 441 6.76 -7.60 -29.89
N VAL A 442 7.85 -6.92 -30.26
CA VAL A 442 7.89 -5.96 -31.36
C VAL A 442 9.10 -6.21 -32.26
N GLU A 443 8.91 -6.03 -33.57
CA GLU A 443 9.98 -6.18 -34.57
C GLU A 443 10.42 -4.83 -35.09
N LEU A 444 11.67 -4.49 -34.91
CA LEU A 444 12.31 -3.32 -35.55
C LEU A 444 12.84 -3.65 -36.91
N SER A 445 12.57 -2.77 -37.88
CA SER A 445 13.18 -2.80 -39.21
C SER A 445 14.52 -2.07 -39.23
N PRO A 446 15.42 -2.37 -40.16
CA PRO A 446 16.61 -1.57 -40.39
C PRO A 446 16.24 -0.11 -40.70
N GLY A 447 16.99 0.84 -40.16
CA GLY A 447 16.73 2.27 -40.30
C GLY A 447 15.89 2.85 -39.14
N GLU A 448 15.07 3.82 -39.46
CA GLU A 448 14.21 4.54 -38.50
C GLU A 448 12.95 3.73 -38.22
N ASN A 449 12.66 3.57 -36.93
CA ASN A 449 11.41 3.02 -36.44
C ASN A 449 10.70 4.07 -35.53
N VAL A 450 9.45 4.34 -35.80
CA VAL A 450 8.69 5.35 -35.09
C VAL A 450 7.77 4.68 -34.08
N LEU A 451 8.04 4.93 -32.80
CA LEU A 451 7.24 4.50 -31.67
C LEU A 451 6.31 5.62 -31.23
N VAL A 452 5.02 5.36 -31.17
CA VAL A 452 4.01 6.32 -30.68
C VAL A 452 3.26 5.71 -29.50
N VAL A 453 3.15 6.45 -28.43
CA VAL A 453 2.37 6.09 -27.24
C VAL A 453 1.19 7.06 -27.13
N GLU A 454 -0.02 6.54 -27.03
CA GLU A 454 -1.19 7.24 -26.59
C GLU A 454 -1.46 6.83 -25.14
N CYS A 455 -1.54 7.81 -24.25
CA CYS A 455 -1.88 7.60 -22.85
C CYS A 455 -3.17 8.37 -22.55
N CYS A 456 -4.20 7.64 -22.18
CA CYS A 456 -5.53 8.17 -21.89
C CYS A 456 -5.69 8.48 -20.41
N GLN A 457 -6.54 9.43 -20.08
CA GLN A 457 -6.80 9.94 -18.73
C GLN A 457 -8.30 10.11 -18.51
N ALA A 458 -8.85 9.39 -17.53
CA ALA A 458 -10.20 9.59 -17.02
C ALA A 458 -10.24 10.58 -15.85
N GLY A 459 -9.27 10.47 -14.94
CA GLY A 459 -9.12 11.34 -13.76
C GLY A 459 -7.99 10.88 -12.85
N GLY A 460 -7.52 11.77 -11.96
CA GLY A 460 -6.44 11.47 -11.04
C GLY A 460 -5.03 11.64 -11.62
N GLY A 461 -4.18 10.63 -11.53
CA GLY A 461 -2.85 10.62 -12.14
C GLY A 461 -2.90 10.52 -13.66
N TRP A 462 -1.85 10.90 -14.38
CA TRP A 462 -1.74 10.76 -15.83
C TRP A 462 -0.30 10.58 -16.26
N GLY A 463 0.04 9.39 -16.73
CA GLY A 463 1.40 9.13 -17.15
C GLY A 463 1.66 7.68 -17.54
N PHE A 464 2.86 7.42 -18.03
CA PHE A 464 3.26 6.08 -18.42
C PHE A 464 4.75 5.81 -18.23
N TYR A 465 5.08 4.52 -18.06
CA TYR A 465 6.41 3.97 -18.17
C TYR A 465 6.55 3.21 -19.49
N LEU A 466 7.72 3.24 -20.10
CA LEU A 466 8.06 2.37 -21.23
C LEU A 466 9.54 1.99 -21.17
N ARG A 467 9.83 0.70 -21.34
CA ARG A 467 11.17 0.18 -21.48
C ARG A 467 11.26 -0.93 -22.54
N LEU A 468 12.47 -1.18 -23.01
CA LEU A 468 12.75 -2.16 -24.05
C LEU A 468 13.72 -3.22 -23.51
N GLU A 469 13.49 -4.48 -23.85
CA GLU A 469 14.35 -5.61 -23.54
C GLU A 469 14.75 -6.33 -24.83
N ASP A 470 15.95 -6.90 -24.86
CA ASP A 470 16.36 -7.78 -25.95
C ASP A 470 15.70 -9.18 -25.83
N GLU A 471 15.98 -10.06 -26.80
CA GLU A 471 15.45 -11.44 -26.84
C GLU A 471 15.83 -12.29 -25.61
N LYS A 472 16.84 -11.87 -24.86
CA LYS A 472 17.27 -12.52 -23.60
C LYS A 472 16.68 -11.87 -22.36
N GLY A 473 15.78 -10.90 -22.53
CA GLY A 473 15.18 -10.14 -21.42
C GLY A 473 16.13 -9.13 -20.79
N ARG A 474 17.25 -8.78 -21.43
CA ARG A 474 18.17 -7.76 -20.90
C ARG A 474 17.68 -6.38 -21.30
N PRO A 475 17.66 -5.41 -20.35
CA PRO A 475 17.19 -4.07 -20.64
C PRO A 475 18.10 -3.38 -21.67
N LEU A 476 17.47 -2.62 -22.56
CA LEU A 476 18.15 -1.80 -23.56
C LEU A 476 18.03 -0.32 -23.20
N ALA A 477 19.13 0.40 -23.35
CA ALA A 477 19.13 1.86 -23.29
C ALA A 477 18.84 2.45 -24.66
N LEU A 478 18.00 3.49 -24.69
CA LEU A 478 17.75 4.30 -25.87
C LEU A 478 18.47 5.65 -25.70
N GLY A 479 19.51 5.86 -26.45
CA GLY A 479 20.29 7.11 -26.45
C GLY A 479 19.49 8.29 -27.05
N ASP A 480 20.00 9.49 -26.90
CA ASP A 480 19.34 10.72 -27.40
C ASP A 480 19.08 10.68 -28.92
N GLU A 481 19.99 10.11 -29.65
CA GLU A 481 19.90 9.92 -31.12
C GLU A 481 19.04 8.72 -31.53
N GLY A 482 18.32 8.08 -30.56
CA GLY A 482 17.48 6.92 -30.86
C GLY A 482 18.21 5.61 -31.06
N ARG A 483 19.50 5.52 -30.74
CA ARG A 483 20.28 4.26 -30.85
C ARG A 483 20.10 3.39 -29.63
N LEU A 484 19.88 2.10 -29.88
CA LEU A 484 19.78 1.09 -28.84
C LEU A 484 21.17 0.59 -28.45
N THR A 485 21.47 0.66 -27.15
CA THR A 485 22.69 0.08 -26.58
C THR A 485 22.31 -0.95 -25.50
N PRO A 486 22.93 -2.17 -25.55
CA PRO A 486 22.77 -3.10 -24.45
C PRO A 486 23.28 -2.45 -23.17
N VAL A 487 22.56 -2.70 -22.08
CA VAL A 487 23.09 -2.40 -20.75
C VAL A 487 24.16 -3.43 -20.48
N ALA A 488 25.39 -3.01 -20.32
CA ALA A 488 26.45 -3.92 -19.94
C ALA A 488 26.10 -4.54 -18.59
N ASP A 489 26.01 -5.87 -18.51
CA ASP A 489 26.15 -6.61 -17.28
C ASP A 489 27.52 -6.27 -16.70
N ARG A 490 27.58 -5.46 -15.65
CA ARG A 490 28.79 -5.19 -14.89
C ARG A 490 28.61 -5.67 -13.47
#